data_fc265ff62fdf78971b364ebd8be1614c
#
_entry.id   fc265ff62fdf78971b364ebd8be1614c
#
_cell.length_a   1.000
_cell.length_b   1.000
_cell.length_c   1.000
_cell.angle_alpha   90.00
_cell.angle_beta   90.00
_cell.angle_gamma   90.00
#
_symmetry.space_group_name_H-M   'P 1'
#
loop_
_entity.id
_entity.type
_entity.pdbx_description
1 polymer ?
#
loop_
_entity_poly.entity_id
_entity_poly.type
_entity_poly.pdbx_seq_one_letter_code
_entity_poly.pdbx_strand_id
1 'polypeptide(L)'
;MARKRGELKYILLTESQSDGGMMLRFVLRSDTKLAQLRKALPWLQEQLPQLKVITVNIQPVHMAIMEGETEIYLTEQQALAERFNDVPLWIRPQSFFQTNPAVASQLYATARDWVRQLPVKHMWDLFCGVGGFGLHCATPDMQLTGIEIAPEAHC
;
A
#
# COMPACT_ATOMS: atom_id res chain seq x y z
N MET A 1 -12.36 31.57 -3.22
CA MET A 1 -12.83 30.21 -3.57
C MET A 1 -11.91 29.61 -4.59
N ALA A 2 -11.27 28.49 -4.28
CA ALA A 2 -10.44 27.79 -5.25
C ALA A 2 -11.31 27.38 -6.45
N ARG A 3 -10.90 27.81 -7.64
CA ARG A 3 -11.56 27.38 -8.88
C ARG A 3 -11.27 25.88 -9.02
N LYS A 4 -12.28 25.02 -8.95
CA LYS A 4 -12.20 23.57 -9.14
C LYS A 4 -11.77 23.21 -10.59
N ARG A 5 -10.69 23.81 -11.06
CA ARG A 5 -10.15 23.69 -12.43
C ARG A 5 -8.68 23.32 -12.35
N GLY A 6 -8.39 22.05 -12.25
CA GLY A 6 -7.03 21.56 -12.25
C GLY A 6 -7.03 20.07 -12.51
N GLU A 7 -5.94 19.56 -13.06
CA GLU A 7 -5.73 18.14 -13.30
C GLU A 7 -5.35 17.41 -12.01
N LEU A 8 -4.52 18.03 -11.19
CA LEU A 8 -4.07 17.45 -9.93
C LEU A 8 -5.15 17.59 -8.85
N LYS A 9 -5.60 16.47 -8.30
CA LYS A 9 -6.56 16.41 -7.20
C LYS A 9 -5.88 16.19 -5.86
N TYR A 10 -5.01 15.18 -5.78
CA TYR A 10 -4.30 14.78 -4.57
C TYR A 10 -2.88 14.35 -4.89
N ILE A 11 -2.03 14.48 -3.87
CA ILE A 11 -0.73 13.83 -3.79
C ILE A 11 -0.76 12.99 -2.52
N LEU A 12 -0.53 11.68 -2.65
CA LEU A 12 -0.48 10.74 -1.56
C LEU A 12 0.95 10.24 -1.42
N LEU A 13 1.52 10.41 -0.24
CA LEU A 13 2.87 9.96 0.07
C LEU A 13 2.81 8.91 1.18
N THR A 14 3.41 7.76 0.92
CA THR A 14 3.58 6.69 1.90
C THR A 14 5.06 6.46 2.12
N GLU A 15 5.48 6.44 3.39
CA GLU A 15 6.86 6.14 3.79
C GLU A 15 6.92 4.80 4.49
N SER A 16 7.86 3.96 4.09
CA SER A 16 8.18 2.72 4.80
C SER A 16 8.98 3.04 6.05
N GLN A 17 8.53 2.50 7.17
CA GLN A 17 9.24 2.62 8.46
C GLN A 17 10.44 1.67 8.55
N SER A 18 10.50 0.65 7.68
CA SER A 18 11.56 -0.36 7.72
C SER A 18 12.84 0.06 7.02
N ASP A 19 12.74 0.77 5.90
CA ASP A 19 13.90 1.13 5.07
C ASP A 19 13.92 2.59 4.59
N GLY A 20 12.90 3.38 4.96
CA GLY A 20 12.75 4.77 4.53
C GLY A 20 12.38 4.94 3.05
N GLY A 21 12.06 3.85 2.36
CA GLY A 21 11.54 3.92 1.00
C GLY A 21 10.19 4.64 0.94
N MET A 22 9.91 5.31 -0.17
CA MET A 22 8.71 6.10 -0.34
C MET A 22 7.93 5.70 -1.58
N MET A 23 6.62 5.76 -1.48
CA MET A 23 5.68 5.63 -2.58
C MET A 23 4.93 6.94 -2.76
N LEU A 24 5.00 7.51 -3.96
CA LEU A 24 4.34 8.75 -4.34
C LEU A 24 3.24 8.48 -5.35
N ARG A 25 2.02 8.90 -5.03
CA ARG A 25 0.87 8.74 -5.91
C ARG A 25 0.28 10.10 -6.27
N PHE A 26 0.18 10.38 -7.55
CA PHE A 26 -0.55 11.53 -8.06
C PHE A 26 -1.95 11.10 -8.43
N VAL A 27 -2.96 11.72 -7.84
CA VAL A 27 -4.36 11.51 -8.25
C VAL A 27 -4.75 12.65 -9.18
N LEU A 28 -4.96 12.31 -10.44
CA LEU A 28 -5.29 13.24 -11.52
C LEU A 28 -6.72 13.05 -12.00
N ARG A 29 -7.27 14.12 -12.56
CA ARG A 29 -8.59 14.07 -13.19
C ARG A 29 -8.59 13.30 -14.51
N SER A 30 -7.50 13.40 -15.26
CA SER A 30 -7.32 12.74 -16.55
C SER A 30 -5.83 12.43 -16.80
N ASP A 31 -5.54 11.79 -17.92
CA ASP A 31 -4.17 11.47 -18.34
C ASP A 31 -3.47 12.57 -19.14
N THR A 32 -4.10 13.74 -19.31
CA THR A 32 -3.58 14.83 -20.17
C THR A 32 -2.21 15.35 -19.74
N LYS A 33 -1.87 15.24 -18.45
CA LYS A 33 -0.59 15.68 -17.88
C LYS A 33 0.41 14.56 -17.63
N LEU A 34 0.06 13.33 -17.99
CA LEU A 34 0.90 12.15 -17.78
C LEU A 34 2.27 12.29 -18.47
N ALA A 35 2.31 12.80 -19.70
CA ALA A 35 3.56 13.02 -20.42
C ALA A 35 4.49 14.02 -19.74
N GLN A 36 3.94 15.05 -19.09
CA GLN A 36 4.73 16.03 -18.32
C GLN A 36 5.32 15.39 -17.06
N LEU A 37 4.55 14.55 -16.36
CA LEU A 37 5.05 13.80 -15.21
C LEU A 37 6.15 12.82 -15.61
N ARG A 38 6.00 12.12 -16.72
CA ARG A 38 7.04 11.22 -17.24
C ARG A 38 8.35 11.96 -17.56
N LYS A 39 8.27 13.18 -18.06
CA LYS A 39 9.45 14.02 -18.29
C LYS A 39 10.12 14.48 -17.00
N ALA A 40 9.34 14.72 -15.95
CA ALA A 40 9.86 15.15 -14.65
C ALA A 40 10.40 13.98 -13.81
N LEU A 41 10.07 12.74 -14.16
CA LEU A 41 10.40 11.55 -13.39
C LEU A 41 11.90 11.39 -13.10
N PRO A 42 12.83 11.51 -14.08
CA PRO A 42 14.26 11.39 -13.81
C PRO A 42 14.75 12.42 -12.79
N TRP A 43 14.26 13.65 -12.89
CA TRP A 43 14.61 14.71 -11.94
C TRP A 43 14.09 14.39 -10.53
N LEU A 44 12.85 13.93 -10.40
CA LEU A 44 12.27 13.52 -9.11
C LEU A 44 13.07 12.40 -8.46
N GLN A 45 13.46 11.39 -9.22
CA GLN A 45 14.23 10.25 -8.73
C GLN A 45 15.66 10.64 -8.33
N GLU A 46 16.26 11.62 -9.04
CA GLU A 46 17.57 12.17 -8.69
C GLU A 46 17.51 12.97 -7.39
N GLN A 47 16.49 13.83 -7.23
CA GLN A 47 16.33 14.65 -6.02
C GLN A 47 15.93 13.83 -4.81
N LEU A 48 15.13 12.78 -5.01
CA LEU A 48 14.56 11.94 -3.95
C LEU A 48 14.82 10.45 -4.27
N PRO A 49 16.05 9.96 -4.06
CA PRO A 49 16.41 8.57 -4.40
C PRO A 49 15.65 7.53 -3.57
N GLN A 50 15.04 7.93 -2.44
CA GLN A 50 14.17 7.08 -1.64
C GLN A 50 12.78 6.85 -2.25
N LEU A 51 12.39 7.57 -3.31
CA LEU A 51 11.17 7.31 -4.06
C LEU A 51 11.32 6.01 -4.87
N LYS A 52 10.74 4.92 -4.35
CA LYS A 52 10.81 3.59 -4.96
C LYS A 52 9.66 3.31 -5.90
N VAL A 53 8.49 3.84 -5.59
CA VAL A 53 7.26 3.64 -6.36
C VAL A 53 6.65 5.01 -6.65
N ILE A 54 6.38 5.28 -7.92
CA ILE A 54 5.68 6.50 -8.37
C ILE A 54 4.56 6.06 -9.30
N THR A 55 3.34 6.49 -8.98
CA THR A 55 2.15 6.15 -9.77
C THR A 55 1.26 7.35 -10.02
N VAL A 56 0.40 7.20 -11.02
CA VAL A 56 -0.70 8.11 -11.31
C VAL A 56 -2.01 7.34 -11.22
N ASN A 57 -2.90 7.83 -10.38
CA ASN A 57 -4.28 7.34 -10.31
C ASN A 57 -5.19 8.31 -11.06
N ILE A 58 -6.09 7.80 -11.88
CA ILE A 58 -7.05 8.61 -12.64
C ILE A 58 -8.40 8.57 -11.93
N GLN A 59 -8.83 9.72 -11.41
CA GLN A 59 -10.13 9.92 -10.77
C GLN A 59 -10.88 11.05 -11.49
N PRO A 60 -11.68 10.72 -12.53
CA PRO A 60 -12.35 11.73 -13.36
C PRO A 60 -13.54 12.38 -12.65
N VAL A 61 -14.14 11.69 -11.70
CA VAL A 61 -15.36 12.10 -11.03
C VAL A 61 -15.07 12.84 -9.73
N HIS A 62 -15.88 13.86 -9.42
CA HIS A 62 -15.81 14.54 -8.15
C HIS A 62 -16.67 13.79 -7.12
N MET A 63 -16.03 12.86 -6.40
CA MET A 63 -16.65 12.02 -5.37
C MET A 63 -15.88 12.12 -4.05
N ALA A 64 -16.51 11.66 -2.98
CA ALA A 64 -15.84 11.51 -1.69
C ALA A 64 -14.72 10.46 -1.70
N ILE A 65 -14.73 9.54 -2.67
CA ILE A 65 -13.67 8.54 -2.88
C ILE A 65 -12.46 9.23 -3.49
N MET A 66 -11.30 9.10 -2.83
CA MET A 66 -10.08 9.81 -3.22
C MET A 66 -9.43 9.27 -4.50
N GLU A 67 -9.65 8.01 -4.84
CA GLU A 67 -9.00 7.34 -5.97
C GLU A 67 -10.00 6.74 -6.96
N GLY A 68 -9.59 6.68 -8.23
CA GLY A 68 -10.30 6.01 -9.30
C GLY A 68 -9.79 4.58 -9.53
N GLU A 69 -10.37 3.92 -10.53
CA GLU A 69 -10.06 2.51 -10.83
C GLU A 69 -8.73 2.33 -11.57
N THR A 70 -8.27 3.36 -12.29
CA THR A 70 -7.07 3.26 -13.13
C THR A 70 -5.83 3.72 -12.37
N GLU A 71 -4.88 2.81 -12.19
CA GLU A 71 -3.55 3.10 -11.63
C GLU A 71 -2.48 2.89 -12.70
N ILE A 72 -1.65 3.90 -12.94
CA ILE A 72 -0.59 3.88 -13.94
C ILE A 72 0.75 3.94 -13.23
N TYR A 73 1.57 2.90 -13.40
CA TYR A 73 2.90 2.83 -12.79
C TYR A 73 3.92 3.58 -13.65
N LEU A 74 4.64 4.52 -13.05
CA LEU A 74 5.72 5.29 -13.69
C LEU A 74 7.10 4.72 -13.40
N THR A 75 7.22 3.86 -12.39
CA THR A 75 8.44 3.15 -12.00
C THR A 75 8.33 1.65 -12.29
N GLU A 76 9.46 0.98 -12.46
CA GLU A 76 9.49 -0.48 -12.61
C GLU A 76 9.04 -1.17 -11.31
N GLN A 77 9.48 -0.66 -10.16
CA GLN A 77 9.04 -1.14 -8.87
C GLN A 77 7.58 -0.75 -8.63
N GLN A 78 6.74 -1.71 -8.31
CA GLN A 78 5.30 -1.55 -8.17
C GLN A 78 4.79 -1.68 -6.74
N ALA A 79 5.64 -2.07 -5.82
CA ALA A 79 5.29 -2.25 -4.42
C ALA A 79 6.38 -1.70 -3.52
N LEU A 80 5.97 -1.14 -2.39
CA LEU A 80 6.86 -0.63 -1.36
C LEU A 80 7.10 -1.73 -0.33
N ALA A 81 8.37 -2.00 -0.03
CA ALA A 81 8.73 -2.93 1.03
C ALA A 81 8.43 -2.32 2.40
N GLU A 82 7.81 -3.10 3.25
CA GLU A 82 7.57 -2.75 4.65
C GLU A 82 7.79 -3.98 5.52
N ARG A 83 8.01 -3.77 6.81
CA ARG A 83 8.18 -4.84 7.78
C ARG A 83 7.45 -4.50 9.06
N PHE A 84 6.52 -5.37 9.46
CA PHE A 84 5.89 -5.31 10.78
C PHE A 84 6.47 -6.41 11.63
N ASN A 85 7.09 -6.04 12.75
CA ASN A 85 7.90 -6.97 13.55
C ASN A 85 8.92 -7.66 12.63
N ASP A 86 8.89 -8.97 12.51
CA ASP A 86 9.78 -9.74 11.63
C ASP A 86 9.11 -10.19 10.32
N VAL A 87 7.90 -9.72 10.04
CA VAL A 87 7.13 -10.12 8.85
C VAL A 87 7.32 -9.11 7.73
N PRO A 88 7.97 -9.50 6.60
CA PRO A 88 8.09 -8.65 5.43
C PRO A 88 6.74 -8.59 4.68
N LEU A 89 6.38 -7.39 4.27
CA LEU A 89 5.16 -7.11 3.53
C LEU A 89 5.46 -6.26 2.31
N TRP A 90 4.64 -6.40 1.27
CA TRP A 90 4.70 -5.58 0.07
C TRP A 90 3.41 -4.78 -0.08
N ILE A 91 3.53 -3.45 -0.07
CA ILE A 91 2.41 -2.52 -0.13
C ILE A 91 2.29 -2.00 -1.54
N ARG A 92 1.15 -2.25 -2.18
CA ARG A 92 0.81 -1.68 -3.48
C ARG A 92 -0.03 -0.41 -3.32
N PRO A 93 -0.07 0.46 -4.34
CA PRO A 93 -0.78 1.75 -4.27
C PRO A 93 -2.24 1.65 -3.83
N GLN A 94 -2.96 0.65 -4.28
CA GLN A 94 -4.39 0.47 -3.97
C GLN A 94 -4.64 -0.49 -2.80
N SER A 95 -3.59 -1.02 -2.18
CA SER A 95 -3.72 -1.87 -0.99
C SER A 95 -4.06 -1.02 0.23
N PHE A 96 -4.96 -1.52 1.06
CA PHE A 96 -5.13 -0.97 2.39
C PHE A 96 -3.95 -1.35 3.27
N PHE A 97 -3.41 -0.37 3.96
CA PHE A 97 -2.31 -0.55 4.89
C PHE A 97 -2.54 0.27 6.16
N GLN A 98 -2.15 -0.27 7.31
CA GLN A 98 -2.32 0.41 8.59
C GLN A 98 -1.48 1.69 8.64
N THR A 99 -2.13 2.81 8.87
CA THR A 99 -1.49 4.14 8.85
C THR A 99 -0.65 4.43 10.09
N ASN A 100 -0.79 3.64 11.14
CA ASN A 100 0.04 3.70 12.34
C ASN A 100 0.80 2.38 12.54
N PRO A 101 2.00 2.23 11.97
CA PRO A 101 2.77 0.99 12.01
C PRO A 101 3.13 0.55 13.42
N ALA A 102 3.42 1.50 14.33
CA ALA A 102 3.80 1.19 15.71
C ALA A 102 2.65 0.51 16.46
N VAL A 103 1.44 1.05 16.35
CA VAL A 103 0.26 0.47 16.99
C VAL A 103 -0.16 -0.84 16.31
N ALA A 104 -0.10 -0.90 14.99
CA ALA A 104 -0.41 -2.11 14.24
C ALA A 104 0.53 -3.26 14.59
N SER A 105 1.82 -3.00 14.73
CA SER A 105 2.80 -4.00 15.15
C SER A 105 2.49 -4.59 16.52
N GLN A 106 2.10 -3.75 17.46
CA GLN A 106 1.71 -4.19 18.82
C GLN A 106 0.40 -5.01 18.79
N LEU A 107 -0.60 -4.55 18.02
CA LEU A 107 -1.86 -5.26 17.85
C LEU A 107 -1.64 -6.66 17.27
N TYR A 108 -0.85 -6.76 16.22
CA TYR A 108 -0.55 -8.03 15.56
C TYR A 108 0.27 -8.96 16.46
N ALA A 109 1.24 -8.42 17.21
CA ALA A 109 2.00 -9.20 18.18
C ALA A 109 1.11 -9.76 19.29
N THR A 110 0.16 -8.97 19.79
CA THR A 110 -0.80 -9.40 20.81
C THR A 110 -1.68 -10.53 20.29
N ALA A 111 -2.23 -10.38 19.09
CA ALA A 111 -3.05 -11.44 18.47
C ALA A 111 -2.25 -12.71 18.23
N ARG A 112 -1.02 -12.60 17.75
CA ARG A 112 -0.09 -13.72 17.60
C ARG A 112 0.11 -14.46 18.90
N ASP A 113 0.34 -13.76 20.01
CA ASP A 113 0.58 -14.37 21.30
C ASP A 113 -0.66 -15.13 21.81
N TRP A 114 -1.87 -14.61 21.55
CA TRP A 114 -3.11 -15.31 21.86
C TRP A 114 -3.29 -16.58 21.03
N VAL A 115 -3.04 -16.50 19.73
CA VAL A 115 -3.16 -17.68 18.84
C VAL A 115 -2.18 -18.78 19.23
N ARG A 116 -0.95 -18.41 19.61
CA ARG A 116 0.09 -19.38 20.04
C ARG A 116 -0.22 -20.11 21.33
N GLN A 117 -1.12 -19.59 22.15
CA GLN A 117 -1.60 -20.25 23.37
C GLN A 117 -2.67 -21.31 23.08
N LEU A 118 -3.15 -21.38 21.85
CA LEU A 118 -4.22 -22.28 21.44
C LEU A 118 -3.69 -23.37 20.50
N PRO A 119 -4.26 -24.58 20.51
CA PRO A 119 -3.86 -25.66 19.62
C PRO A 119 -4.44 -25.49 18.20
N VAL A 120 -4.20 -24.32 17.59
CA VAL A 120 -4.72 -23.98 16.26
C VAL A 120 -3.90 -24.69 15.17
N LYS A 121 -4.58 -25.42 14.28
CA LYS A 121 -4.00 -26.08 13.10
C LYS A 121 -4.36 -25.40 11.80
N HIS A 122 -5.53 -24.76 11.75
CA HIS A 122 -6.01 -24.01 10.59
C HIS A 122 -6.47 -22.64 11.04
N MET A 123 -6.09 -21.62 10.28
CA MET A 123 -6.53 -20.25 10.49
C MET A 123 -7.03 -19.64 9.19
N TRP A 124 -8.15 -18.96 9.27
CA TRP A 124 -8.70 -18.20 8.17
C TRP A 124 -8.55 -16.71 8.48
N ASP A 125 -7.86 -16.00 7.59
CA ASP A 125 -7.73 -14.55 7.64
C ASP A 125 -8.71 -13.95 6.62
N LEU A 126 -9.86 -13.51 7.12
CA LEU A 126 -10.92 -12.95 6.29
C LEU A 126 -10.68 -11.47 6.08
N PHE A 127 -10.77 -11.02 4.83
CA PHE A 127 -10.41 -9.66 4.42
C PHE A 127 -8.94 -9.37 4.69
N CYS A 128 -8.09 -10.31 4.30
CA CYS A 128 -6.69 -10.34 4.74
C CYS A 128 -5.83 -9.19 4.22
N GLY A 129 -6.27 -8.44 3.21
CA GLY A 129 -5.49 -7.38 2.61
C GLY A 129 -4.13 -7.91 2.11
N VAL A 130 -3.04 -7.31 2.57
CA VAL A 130 -1.67 -7.76 2.25
C VAL A 130 -1.22 -8.99 3.07
N GLY A 131 -2.12 -9.59 3.84
CA GLY A 131 -1.84 -10.80 4.63
C GLY A 131 -1.08 -10.57 5.93
N GLY A 132 -0.84 -9.32 6.31
CA GLY A 132 0.01 -8.99 7.46
C GLY A 132 -0.45 -9.61 8.77
N PHE A 133 -1.74 -9.62 9.04
CA PHE A 133 -2.29 -10.20 10.27
C PHE A 133 -2.11 -11.72 10.32
N GLY A 134 -2.55 -12.42 9.29
CA GLY A 134 -2.43 -13.87 9.20
C GLY A 134 -0.99 -14.35 9.27
N LEU A 135 -0.09 -13.66 8.55
CA LEU A 135 1.34 -14.00 8.55
C LEU A 135 2.00 -13.82 9.93
N HIS A 136 1.55 -12.84 10.72
CA HIS A 136 2.03 -12.70 12.10
C HIS A 136 1.59 -13.85 13.00
N CYS A 137 0.36 -14.32 12.85
CA CYS A 137 -0.23 -15.36 13.69
C CYS A 137 0.21 -16.77 13.28
N ALA A 138 0.57 -16.98 12.00
CA ALA A 138 0.90 -18.30 11.47
C ALA A 138 2.17 -18.87 12.11
N THR A 139 2.13 -20.20 12.30
CA THR A 139 3.31 -21.01 12.68
C THR A 139 3.60 -22.02 11.58
N PRO A 140 4.83 -22.63 11.52
CA PRO A 140 5.16 -23.62 10.49
C PRO A 140 4.22 -24.82 10.43
N ASP A 141 3.58 -25.15 11.56
CA ASP A 141 2.65 -26.30 11.67
C ASP A 141 1.19 -25.92 11.39
N MET A 142 0.93 -24.67 11.05
CA MET A 142 -0.41 -24.14 10.84
C MET A 142 -0.70 -23.94 9.35
N GLN A 143 -1.88 -24.33 8.94
CA GLN A 143 -2.41 -23.96 7.62
C GLN A 143 -3.10 -22.60 7.71
N LEU A 144 -2.63 -21.64 6.93
CA LEU A 144 -3.22 -20.31 6.80
C LEU A 144 -3.95 -20.17 5.47
N THR A 145 -5.20 -19.71 5.52
CA THR A 145 -5.99 -19.38 4.34
C THR A 145 -6.40 -17.92 4.41
N GLY A 146 -5.90 -17.11 3.48
CA GLY A 146 -6.30 -15.72 3.31
C GLY A 146 -7.44 -15.58 2.30
N ILE A 147 -8.39 -14.71 2.57
CA ILE A 147 -9.51 -14.37 1.69
C ILE A 147 -9.56 -12.86 1.53
N GLU A 148 -9.36 -12.40 0.30
CA GLU A 148 -9.39 -10.98 -0.06
C GLU A 148 -10.04 -10.80 -1.43
N ILE A 149 -10.88 -9.77 -1.56
CA ILE A 149 -11.57 -9.44 -2.82
C ILE A 149 -10.72 -8.52 -3.71
N ALA A 150 -9.84 -7.72 -3.12
CA ALA A 150 -9.03 -6.77 -3.87
C ALA A 150 -7.92 -7.49 -4.65
N PRO A 151 -7.90 -7.41 -6.00
CA PRO A 151 -6.92 -8.13 -6.81
C PRO A 151 -5.47 -7.64 -6.59
N GLU A 152 -5.30 -6.43 -6.07
CA GLU A 152 -3.99 -5.84 -5.77
C GLU A 152 -3.39 -6.35 -4.44
N ALA A 153 -4.22 -6.93 -3.58
CA ALA A 153 -3.78 -7.57 -2.34
C ALA A 153 -3.55 -9.06 -2.63
N HIS A 154 -2.32 -9.42 -2.91
CA HIS A 154 -1.91 -10.83 -3.00
C HIS A 154 -1.29 -11.24 -1.67
N CYS A 155 -1.95 -12.19 -1.01
CA CYS A 155 -1.38 -12.90 0.12
C CYS A 155 -0.34 -13.91 -0.34
#